data_c120af5ba68b4ae75707d3ecde0eb8d3
#
_entry.id   c120af5ba68b4ae75707d3ecde0eb8d3
#
_cell.length_a   1.000
_cell.length_b   1.000
_cell.length_c   1.000
_cell.angle_alpha   90.00
_cell.angle_beta   90.00
_cell.angle_gamma   90.00
#
_symmetry.space_group_name_H-M   'P 1'
#
loop_
_entity.id
_entity.type
_entity.pdbx_description
1 polymer ?
#
loop_
_entity_poly.entity_id
_entity_poly.type
_entity_poly.pdbx_seq_one_letter_code
_entity_poly.pdbx_strand_id
1 'polypeptide(L)'
;MFTQAKVLLICLMAVIHCNWATAKTKVLIFSKTAGFHHASIAPGITAIQLLGKQNGFDTDTTTDAEKFTYGNLKKYAAVIFLNTTGNVLNDEQQVEFQRYIRSGRGFVGVHAATDTEFDWPWYGQLVGAYFSNHPKVQPATLQVTPPANAFTKHLSANWTKTDEWYNFKWISDKIHVILTVDESSYTGGKNSPMHPISWYQQFDGGRAFTTVLGHTDESYTDTLFMQHLLAGIRYATGKLKP
;
A
#
# COMPACT_ATOMS: atom_id res chain seq x y z
N MET A 1 1.07 22.20 80.60
CA MET A 1 0.90 20.98 79.79
C MET A 1 0.14 21.35 78.55
N PHE A 2 0.85 21.68 77.45
CA PHE A 2 0.25 22.16 76.18
C PHE A 2 0.37 21.05 75.14
N THR A 3 -0.77 20.50 74.72
CA THR A 3 -0.88 19.46 73.68
C THR A 3 -0.86 20.12 72.32
N GLN A 4 0.16 19.87 71.53
CA GLN A 4 0.25 20.32 70.12
C GLN A 4 -0.51 19.34 69.23
N ALA A 5 -1.55 19.80 68.57
CA ALA A 5 -2.29 19.07 67.53
C ALA A 5 -1.54 19.23 66.22
N LYS A 6 -1.03 18.10 65.65
CA LYS A 6 -0.44 18.06 64.28
C LYS A 6 -1.56 17.95 63.26
N VAL A 7 -1.76 19.01 62.46
CA VAL A 7 -2.65 19.02 61.30
C VAL A 7 -1.86 18.35 60.14
N LEU A 8 -2.36 17.20 59.68
CA LEU A 8 -1.83 16.47 58.49
C LEU A 8 -2.54 16.98 57.23
N LEU A 9 -1.83 17.78 56.42
CA LEU A 9 -2.35 18.29 55.17
C LEU A 9 -2.15 17.22 54.09
N ILE A 10 -3.22 16.50 53.72
CA ILE A 10 -3.21 15.54 52.59
C ILE A 10 -3.42 16.31 51.30
N CYS A 11 -2.35 16.54 50.55
CA CYS A 11 -2.45 17.04 49.16
C CYS A 11 -2.94 15.93 48.24
N LEU A 12 -4.18 15.98 47.81
CA LEU A 12 -4.78 15.12 46.81
C LEU A 12 -4.27 15.59 45.42
N MET A 13 -3.24 14.94 44.84
CA MET A 13 -2.83 15.17 43.45
C MET A 13 -3.88 14.51 42.53
N ALA A 14 -4.74 15.31 41.94
CA ALA A 14 -5.62 14.88 40.85
C ALA A 14 -4.77 14.66 39.60
N VAL A 15 -4.49 13.39 39.24
CA VAL A 15 -3.86 13.02 37.98
C VAL A 15 -4.87 13.23 36.87
N ILE A 16 -4.78 14.35 36.17
CA ILE A 16 -5.59 14.63 34.98
C ILE A 16 -5.06 13.72 33.86
N HIS A 17 -5.74 12.60 33.62
CA HIS A 17 -5.50 11.77 32.44
C HIS A 17 -6.05 12.52 31.21
N CYS A 18 -5.18 13.27 30.54
CA CYS A 18 -5.50 13.88 29.26
C CYS A 18 -5.57 12.76 28.22
N ASN A 19 -6.76 12.21 27.96
CA ASN A 19 -7.00 11.31 26.85
C ASN A 19 -6.84 12.10 25.54
N TRP A 20 -5.64 12.13 25.00
CA TRP A 20 -5.42 12.63 23.65
C TRP A 20 -6.04 11.61 22.70
N ALA A 21 -7.23 11.93 22.19
CA ALA A 21 -7.81 11.18 21.08
C ALA A 21 -6.84 11.30 19.89
N THR A 22 -6.05 10.26 19.65
CA THR A 22 -5.19 10.22 18.47
C THR A 22 -6.09 10.23 17.25
N ALA A 23 -5.92 11.24 16.38
CA ALA A 23 -6.68 11.33 15.14
C ALA A 23 -6.57 9.99 14.38
N LYS A 24 -7.73 9.46 13.98
CA LYS A 24 -7.80 8.17 13.29
C LYS A 24 -6.99 8.23 12.00
N THR A 25 -6.18 7.21 11.75
CA THR A 25 -5.39 7.09 10.52
C THR A 25 -6.33 7.14 9.31
N LYS A 26 -6.03 7.98 8.32
CA LYS A 26 -6.85 8.13 7.11
C LYS A 26 -6.03 7.79 5.87
N VAL A 27 -6.63 7.11 4.89
CA VAL A 27 -6.02 6.66 3.65
C VAL A 27 -6.86 7.15 2.47
N LEU A 28 -6.22 7.60 1.40
CA LEU A 28 -6.89 7.97 0.15
C LEU A 28 -6.77 6.82 -0.86
N ILE A 29 -7.88 6.36 -1.41
CA ILE A 29 -7.92 5.42 -2.52
C ILE A 29 -8.10 6.23 -3.80
N PHE A 30 -7.12 6.18 -4.68
CA PHE A 30 -7.12 6.83 -5.99
C PHE A 30 -7.17 5.78 -7.09
N SER A 31 -8.16 5.88 -8.00
CA SER A 31 -8.40 4.88 -9.04
C SER A 31 -8.73 5.51 -10.40
N LYS A 32 -8.11 6.65 -10.73
CA LYS A 32 -8.22 7.26 -12.06
C LYS A 32 -7.51 6.37 -13.08
N THR A 33 -8.13 6.20 -14.24
CA THR A 33 -7.57 5.47 -15.38
C THR A 33 -7.57 6.37 -16.63
N ALA A 34 -6.43 6.46 -17.29
CA ALA A 34 -6.29 7.07 -18.61
C ALA A 34 -6.07 6.03 -19.72
N GLY A 35 -5.79 4.77 -19.33
CA GLY A 35 -5.70 3.58 -20.17
C GLY A 35 -6.83 2.60 -19.87
N PHE A 36 -6.49 1.32 -19.68
CA PHE A 36 -7.46 0.26 -19.42
C PHE A 36 -8.17 0.46 -18.06
N HIS A 37 -9.48 0.26 -18.04
CA HIS A 37 -10.29 0.33 -16.82
C HIS A 37 -10.60 -1.06 -16.29
N HIS A 38 -10.01 -1.46 -15.17
CA HIS A 38 -10.21 -2.76 -14.56
C HIS A 38 -11.58 -2.86 -13.87
N ALA A 39 -12.32 -3.93 -14.13
CA ALA A 39 -13.61 -4.20 -13.46
C ALA A 39 -13.44 -4.31 -11.93
N SER A 40 -12.31 -4.83 -11.49
CA SER A 40 -11.98 -5.05 -10.07
C SER A 40 -11.73 -3.76 -9.24
N ILE A 41 -11.79 -2.57 -9.85
CA ILE A 41 -11.71 -1.29 -9.11
C ILE A 41 -12.85 -1.17 -8.08
N ALA A 42 -14.09 -1.42 -8.48
CA ALA A 42 -15.23 -1.27 -7.57
C ALA A 42 -15.22 -2.29 -6.41
N PRO A 43 -15.00 -3.61 -6.65
CA PRO A 43 -14.76 -4.57 -5.57
C PRO A 43 -13.57 -4.20 -4.68
N GLY A 44 -12.47 -3.73 -5.26
CA GLY A 44 -11.28 -3.32 -4.53
C GLY A 44 -11.51 -2.14 -3.59
N ILE A 45 -12.22 -1.11 -4.04
CA ILE A 45 -12.64 0.02 -3.19
C ILE A 45 -13.45 -0.48 -1.99
N THR A 46 -14.48 -1.29 -2.27
CA THR A 46 -15.37 -1.83 -1.22
C THR A 46 -14.59 -2.65 -0.19
N ALA A 47 -13.71 -3.53 -0.66
CA ALA A 47 -12.90 -4.39 0.20
C ALA A 47 -11.91 -3.57 1.06
N ILE A 48 -11.24 -2.57 0.50
CA ILE A 48 -10.32 -1.71 1.26
C ILE A 48 -11.06 -0.85 2.28
N GLN A 49 -12.27 -0.37 1.96
CA GLN A 49 -13.13 0.34 2.91
C GLN A 49 -13.53 -0.55 4.09
N LEU A 50 -13.92 -1.81 3.81
CA LEU A 50 -14.24 -2.78 4.85
C LEU A 50 -13.01 -3.09 5.71
N LEU A 51 -11.85 -3.27 5.06
CA LEU A 51 -10.58 -3.49 5.74
C LEU A 51 -10.25 -2.33 6.70
N GLY A 52 -10.50 -1.09 6.27
CA GLY A 52 -10.33 0.10 7.11
C GLY A 52 -11.23 0.08 8.34
N LYS A 53 -12.52 -0.21 8.16
CA LYS A 53 -13.48 -0.33 9.27
C LYS A 53 -13.07 -1.38 10.30
N GLN A 54 -12.58 -2.54 9.83
CA GLN A 54 -12.17 -3.64 10.69
C GLN A 54 -10.82 -3.41 11.37
N ASN A 55 -9.96 -2.55 10.83
CA ASN A 55 -8.58 -2.36 11.28
C ASN A 55 -8.24 -0.95 11.76
N GLY A 56 -9.25 -0.12 12.01
CA GLY A 56 -9.11 1.16 12.70
C GLY A 56 -8.49 2.28 11.84
N PHE A 57 -8.75 2.30 10.53
CA PHE A 57 -8.43 3.44 9.66
C PHE A 57 -9.62 3.84 8.79
N ASP A 58 -9.70 5.13 8.48
CA ASP A 58 -10.72 5.68 7.59
C ASP A 58 -10.20 5.75 6.15
N THR A 59 -11.12 5.73 5.20
CA THR A 59 -10.81 5.81 3.78
C THR A 59 -11.66 6.86 3.09
N ASP A 60 -11.04 7.67 2.22
CA ASP A 60 -11.74 8.42 1.16
C ASP A 60 -11.40 7.78 -0.19
N THR A 61 -12.25 7.99 -1.19
CA THR A 61 -12.04 7.53 -2.57
C THR A 61 -12.14 8.69 -3.54
N THR A 62 -11.33 8.66 -4.60
CA THR A 62 -11.42 9.65 -5.68
C THR A 62 -10.86 9.11 -6.99
N THR A 63 -11.44 9.57 -8.11
CA THR A 63 -10.84 9.52 -9.45
C THR A 63 -10.40 10.92 -9.92
N ASP A 64 -10.64 11.94 -9.09
CA ASP A 64 -10.37 13.34 -9.39
C ASP A 64 -8.91 13.68 -9.04
N ALA A 65 -8.08 13.92 -10.06
CA ALA A 65 -6.68 14.30 -9.90
C ALA A 65 -6.51 15.72 -9.31
N GLU A 66 -7.52 16.59 -9.35
CA GLU A 66 -7.48 17.91 -8.69
C GLU A 66 -7.36 17.81 -7.16
N LYS A 67 -7.60 16.62 -6.60
CA LYS A 67 -7.34 16.33 -5.17
C LYS A 67 -5.85 16.19 -4.84
N PHE A 68 -4.96 16.10 -5.86
CA PHE A 68 -3.51 15.97 -5.67
C PHE A 68 -2.86 17.33 -5.44
N THR A 69 -3.28 18.00 -4.38
CA THR A 69 -2.60 19.15 -3.78
C THR A 69 -2.02 18.76 -2.43
N TYR A 70 -0.87 19.27 -2.05
CA TYR A 70 -0.27 18.96 -0.73
C TYR A 70 -1.21 19.33 0.43
N GLY A 71 -1.95 20.44 0.27
CA GLY A 71 -2.96 20.88 1.25
C GLY A 71 -4.04 19.83 1.53
N ASN A 72 -4.43 19.05 0.50
CA ASN A 72 -5.37 17.95 0.64
C ASN A 72 -4.66 16.65 1.05
N LEU A 73 -3.59 16.27 0.36
CA LEU A 73 -2.89 15.00 0.56
C LEU A 73 -2.33 14.83 1.98
N LYS A 74 -1.86 15.91 2.62
CA LYS A 74 -1.33 15.87 4.00
C LYS A 74 -2.30 15.32 5.05
N LYS A 75 -3.60 15.26 4.75
CA LYS A 75 -4.65 14.70 5.61
C LYS A 75 -4.57 13.17 5.69
N TYR A 76 -3.89 12.52 4.72
CA TYR A 76 -3.82 11.08 4.60
C TYR A 76 -2.44 10.58 5.02
N ALA A 77 -2.42 9.46 5.74
CA ALA A 77 -1.19 8.76 6.12
C ALA A 77 -0.58 7.98 4.94
N ALA A 78 -1.43 7.51 4.02
CA ALA A 78 -1.03 6.86 2.77
C ALA A 78 -2.03 7.17 1.65
N VAL A 79 -1.53 7.12 0.40
CA VAL A 79 -2.33 7.11 -0.83
C VAL A 79 -2.19 5.75 -1.49
N ILE A 80 -3.32 5.14 -1.86
CA ILE A 80 -3.38 3.87 -2.58
C ILE A 80 -3.71 4.17 -4.04
N PHE A 81 -2.82 3.80 -4.96
CA PHE A 81 -3.12 3.75 -6.38
C PHE A 81 -3.70 2.36 -6.68
N LEU A 82 -5.04 2.31 -6.77
CA LEU A 82 -5.79 1.09 -7.00
C LEU A 82 -6.11 0.95 -8.49
N ASN A 83 -5.40 0.05 -9.18
CA ASN A 83 -5.61 -0.23 -10.61
C ASN A 83 -5.61 1.04 -11.49
N THR A 84 -4.79 2.03 -11.15
CA THR A 84 -4.57 3.21 -12.01
C THR A 84 -3.84 2.79 -13.28
N THR A 85 -4.10 3.48 -14.41
CA THR A 85 -3.45 3.19 -15.70
C THR A 85 -3.19 4.46 -16.50
N GLY A 86 -2.07 4.52 -17.19
CA GLY A 86 -1.66 5.65 -18.02
C GLY A 86 -1.27 6.89 -17.22
N ASN A 87 -1.16 8.05 -17.89
CA ASN A 87 -0.80 9.30 -17.23
C ASN A 87 -2.03 9.91 -16.55
N VAL A 88 -2.08 9.87 -15.24
CA VAL A 88 -3.24 10.25 -14.42
C VAL A 88 -3.07 11.58 -13.69
N LEU A 89 -1.83 12.09 -13.59
CA LEU A 89 -1.47 13.35 -12.95
C LEU A 89 -0.79 14.28 -13.96
N ASN A 90 -1.07 15.58 -13.88
CA ASN A 90 -0.31 16.60 -14.58
C ASN A 90 0.94 17.02 -13.77
N ASP A 91 1.81 17.83 -14.35
CA ASP A 91 3.09 18.24 -13.78
C ASP A 91 2.93 18.90 -12.39
N GLU A 92 1.92 19.74 -12.20
CA GLU A 92 1.67 20.40 -10.91
C GLU A 92 1.25 19.37 -9.85
N GLN A 93 0.36 18.44 -10.21
CA GLN A 93 -0.10 17.37 -9.33
C GLN A 93 1.04 16.39 -8.99
N GLN A 94 1.94 16.12 -9.93
CA GLN A 94 3.15 15.31 -9.72
C GLN A 94 4.08 15.97 -8.69
N VAL A 95 4.34 17.28 -8.80
CA VAL A 95 5.15 18.04 -7.83
C VAL A 95 4.53 17.98 -6.43
N GLU A 96 3.21 18.15 -6.30
CA GLU A 96 2.52 18.10 -5.02
C GLU A 96 2.54 16.69 -4.41
N PHE A 97 2.45 15.65 -5.25
CA PHE A 97 2.57 14.27 -4.79
C PHE A 97 3.99 13.92 -4.36
N GLN A 98 5.02 14.39 -5.06
CA GLN A 98 6.41 14.28 -4.59
C GLN A 98 6.58 14.91 -3.21
N ARG A 99 6.08 16.14 -3.03
CA ARG A 99 6.14 16.83 -1.76
C ARG A 99 5.45 16.05 -0.64
N TYR A 100 4.32 15.41 -0.95
CA TYR A 100 3.61 14.55 -0.02
C TYR A 100 4.45 13.34 0.41
N ILE A 101 5.07 12.61 -0.51
CA ILE A 101 5.95 11.47 -0.21
C ILE A 101 7.18 11.93 0.61
N ARG A 102 7.84 13.04 0.21
CA ARG A 102 8.98 13.62 0.92
C ARG A 102 8.66 14.03 2.36
N SER A 103 7.42 14.31 2.66
CA SER A 103 6.98 14.59 4.05
C SER A 103 6.87 13.35 4.94
N GLY A 104 7.34 12.17 4.48
CA GLY A 104 7.33 10.92 5.24
C GLY A 104 6.03 10.12 5.13
N ARG A 105 5.19 10.43 4.13
CA ARG A 105 3.90 9.77 3.89
C ARG A 105 4.05 8.48 3.08
N GLY A 106 2.96 7.70 3.00
CA GLY A 106 2.99 6.39 2.38
C GLY A 106 2.34 6.32 1.01
N PHE A 107 2.84 5.36 0.22
CA PHE A 107 2.29 4.95 -1.05
C PHE A 107 1.97 3.45 -1.03
N VAL A 108 0.85 3.07 -1.64
CA VAL A 108 0.51 1.67 -1.91
C VAL A 108 0.13 1.57 -3.39
N GLY A 109 0.87 0.77 -4.15
CA GLY A 109 0.53 0.42 -5.52
C GLY A 109 -0.17 -0.94 -5.56
N VAL A 110 -1.31 -1.02 -6.25
CA VAL A 110 -2.06 -2.26 -6.45
C VAL A 110 -2.22 -2.51 -7.93
N HIS A 111 -1.81 -3.70 -8.36
CA HIS A 111 -1.90 -4.22 -9.72
C HIS A 111 -1.40 -3.23 -10.78
N ALA A 112 -2.31 -2.61 -11.52
CA ALA A 112 -1.98 -1.70 -12.61
C ALA A 112 -1.34 -0.37 -12.17
N ALA A 113 -1.08 -0.15 -10.88
CA ALA A 113 -0.23 0.96 -10.47
C ALA A 113 1.15 0.94 -11.14
N THR A 114 1.65 -0.23 -11.57
CA THR A 114 2.89 -0.38 -12.37
C THR A 114 2.70 -0.05 -13.85
N ASP A 115 1.46 0.11 -14.33
CA ASP A 115 1.06 0.54 -15.68
C ASP A 115 0.64 2.02 -15.70
N THR A 116 1.26 2.82 -14.84
CA THR A 116 0.89 4.22 -14.58
C THR A 116 2.12 5.12 -14.71
N GLU A 117 1.94 6.36 -15.23
CA GLU A 117 2.95 7.42 -15.25
C GLU A 117 4.28 7.01 -15.88
N PHE A 118 4.24 6.41 -17.07
CA PHE A 118 5.47 5.94 -17.76
C PHE A 118 6.45 7.04 -18.11
N ASP A 119 5.95 8.26 -18.28
CA ASP A 119 6.75 9.43 -18.64
C ASP A 119 7.31 10.17 -17.41
N TRP A 120 7.06 9.63 -16.20
CA TRP A 120 7.53 10.21 -14.95
C TRP A 120 8.51 9.28 -14.20
N PRO A 121 9.84 9.38 -14.46
CA PRO A 121 10.83 8.45 -13.89
C PRO A 121 10.84 8.38 -12.36
N TRP A 122 10.51 9.51 -11.68
CA TRP A 122 10.38 9.52 -10.22
C TRP A 122 9.29 8.57 -9.73
N TYR A 123 8.13 8.53 -10.41
CA TYR A 123 7.06 7.59 -10.09
C TYR A 123 7.50 6.15 -10.32
N GLY A 124 8.22 5.87 -11.39
CA GLY A 124 8.80 4.55 -11.63
C GLY A 124 9.65 4.08 -10.46
N GLN A 125 10.50 4.95 -9.91
CA GLN A 125 11.29 4.64 -8.73
C GLN A 125 10.42 4.43 -7.49
N LEU A 126 9.33 5.20 -7.32
CA LEU A 126 8.40 5.05 -6.20
C LEU A 126 7.63 3.73 -6.26
N VAL A 127 7.06 3.39 -7.43
CA VAL A 127 6.27 2.16 -7.62
C VAL A 127 7.16 0.91 -7.71
N GLY A 128 8.40 1.06 -8.19
CA GLY A 128 9.45 0.05 -8.18
C GLY A 128 9.55 -0.83 -9.43
N ALA A 129 8.59 -0.79 -10.35
CA ALA A 129 8.65 -1.48 -11.63
C ALA A 129 7.69 -0.85 -12.65
N TYR A 130 7.97 -1.05 -13.94
CA TYR A 130 7.09 -0.67 -15.03
C TYR A 130 6.62 -1.88 -15.82
N PHE A 131 5.31 -1.98 -15.97
CA PHE A 131 4.61 -2.98 -16.76
C PHE A 131 5.07 -3.02 -18.23
N SER A 132 5.08 -4.20 -18.81
CA SER A 132 5.35 -4.44 -20.22
C SER A 132 4.19 -5.11 -20.93
N ASN A 133 3.82 -6.30 -20.46
CA ASN A 133 2.74 -7.13 -21.01
C ASN A 133 2.37 -8.20 -19.98
N HIS A 134 1.33 -8.97 -20.29
CA HIS A 134 0.88 -10.09 -19.47
C HIS A 134 0.37 -11.24 -20.34
N PRO A 135 0.46 -12.51 -19.90
CA PRO A 135 -0.29 -13.62 -20.47
C PRO A 135 -1.77 -13.54 -20.06
N LYS A 136 -2.56 -14.53 -20.48
CA LYS A 136 -3.94 -14.68 -19.99
C LYS A 136 -3.95 -14.94 -18.48
N VAL A 137 -5.04 -14.50 -17.81
CA VAL A 137 -5.33 -14.86 -16.41
C VAL A 137 -5.28 -16.38 -16.25
N GLN A 138 -4.50 -16.85 -15.30
CA GLN A 138 -4.26 -18.27 -15.05
C GLN A 138 -3.72 -18.51 -13.63
N PRO A 139 -3.83 -19.74 -13.09
CA PRO A 139 -3.19 -20.07 -11.82
C PRO A 139 -1.67 -20.10 -11.95
N ALA A 140 -0.99 -19.66 -10.88
CA ALA A 140 0.46 -19.81 -10.72
C ALA A 140 0.82 -19.98 -9.24
N THR A 141 2.04 -20.43 -8.98
CA THR A 141 2.59 -20.59 -7.64
C THR A 141 3.42 -19.36 -7.25
N LEU A 142 2.98 -18.69 -6.21
CA LEU A 142 3.74 -17.62 -5.56
C LEU A 142 4.68 -18.22 -4.51
N GLN A 143 5.87 -17.65 -4.39
CA GLN A 143 6.89 -18.05 -3.43
C GLN A 143 7.19 -16.89 -2.48
N VAL A 144 7.13 -17.16 -1.18
CA VAL A 144 7.55 -16.19 -0.15
C VAL A 144 9.07 -16.09 -0.17
N THR A 145 9.60 -14.88 -0.36
CA THR A 145 11.04 -14.64 -0.28
C THR A 145 11.51 -14.79 1.18
N PRO A 146 12.43 -15.71 1.47
CA PRO A 146 12.91 -15.91 2.84
C PRO A 146 13.86 -14.80 3.31
N PRO A 147 13.88 -14.49 4.64
CA PRO A 147 12.95 -15.04 5.65
C PRO A 147 11.56 -14.42 5.55
N ALA A 148 10.52 -15.20 5.89
CA ALA A 148 9.17 -14.67 6.01
C ALA A 148 9.16 -13.51 7.04
N ASN A 149 8.48 -12.44 6.71
CA ASN A 149 8.48 -11.20 7.49
C ASN A 149 7.04 -10.74 7.81
N ALA A 150 6.90 -9.53 8.33
CA ALA A 150 5.60 -8.99 8.75
C ALA A 150 4.56 -8.90 7.61
N PHE A 151 4.97 -8.88 6.35
CA PHE A 151 4.06 -8.86 5.18
C PHE A 151 3.60 -10.24 4.75
N THR A 152 4.34 -11.30 5.07
CA THR A 152 4.16 -12.63 4.49
C THR A 152 4.00 -13.76 5.50
N LYS A 153 4.16 -13.48 6.81
CA LYS A 153 4.06 -14.49 7.89
C LYS A 153 2.73 -15.26 7.96
N HIS A 154 1.67 -14.73 7.32
CA HIS A 154 0.36 -15.38 7.23
C HIS A 154 0.23 -16.28 6.01
N LEU A 155 1.21 -16.24 5.10
CA LEU A 155 1.25 -17.06 3.90
C LEU A 155 2.07 -18.34 4.16
N SER A 156 1.70 -19.43 3.48
CA SER A 156 2.58 -20.60 3.33
C SER A 156 3.78 -20.23 2.44
N ALA A 157 4.85 -21.03 2.51
CA ALA A 157 6.03 -20.81 1.66
C ALA A 157 5.68 -20.76 0.16
N ASN A 158 4.70 -21.57 -0.25
CA ASN A 158 4.09 -21.55 -1.59
C ASN A 158 2.60 -21.23 -1.45
N TRP A 159 2.13 -20.29 -2.26
CA TRP A 159 0.73 -19.87 -2.32
C TRP A 159 0.24 -19.91 -3.76
N THR A 160 -0.67 -20.81 -4.09
CA THR A 160 -1.27 -20.90 -5.43
C THR A 160 -2.42 -19.89 -5.54
N LYS A 161 -2.40 -19.07 -6.58
CA LYS A 161 -3.42 -18.05 -6.85
C LYS A 161 -3.68 -17.94 -8.35
N THR A 162 -4.92 -17.65 -8.72
CA THR A 162 -5.28 -17.21 -10.08
C THR A 162 -5.30 -15.69 -10.12
N ASP A 163 -4.49 -15.12 -11.00
CA ASP A 163 -4.43 -13.67 -11.21
C ASP A 163 -3.87 -13.38 -12.62
N GLU A 164 -3.66 -12.12 -12.95
CA GLU A 164 -2.97 -11.67 -14.15
C GLU A 164 -1.49 -11.41 -13.83
N TRP A 165 -0.59 -12.12 -14.48
CA TRP A 165 0.83 -12.11 -14.19
C TRP A 165 1.55 -11.07 -15.05
N TYR A 166 1.81 -9.88 -14.50
CA TYR A 166 2.50 -8.80 -15.18
C TYR A 166 3.97 -9.10 -15.40
N ASN A 167 4.43 -9.01 -16.64
CA ASN A 167 5.83 -8.91 -16.97
C ASN A 167 6.27 -7.44 -16.96
N PHE A 168 7.49 -7.17 -16.57
CA PHE A 168 8.05 -5.83 -16.43
C PHE A 168 9.13 -5.56 -17.48
N LYS A 169 9.10 -4.34 -18.04
CA LYS A 169 10.16 -3.82 -18.91
C LYS A 169 11.33 -3.22 -18.12
N TRP A 170 11.09 -2.90 -16.85
CA TRP A 170 12.06 -2.37 -15.92
C TRP A 170 11.63 -2.68 -14.49
N ILE A 171 12.62 -3.01 -13.63
CA ILE A 171 12.46 -3.29 -12.21
C ILE A 171 13.58 -2.54 -11.48
N SER A 172 13.24 -1.82 -10.40
CA SER A 172 14.23 -1.12 -9.57
C SER A 172 15.09 -2.10 -8.79
N ASP A 173 16.39 -1.84 -8.72
CA ASP A 173 17.34 -2.58 -7.88
C ASP A 173 17.25 -2.21 -6.38
N LYS A 174 16.40 -1.23 -6.03
CA LYS A 174 16.25 -0.73 -4.66
C LYS A 174 15.06 -1.34 -3.92
N ILE A 175 14.23 -2.14 -4.58
CA ILE A 175 13.07 -2.76 -3.95
C ILE A 175 13.46 -3.98 -3.11
N HIS A 176 12.75 -4.16 -2.00
CA HIS A 176 12.85 -5.38 -1.18
C HIS A 176 11.72 -6.32 -1.56
N VAL A 177 12.02 -7.30 -2.41
CA VAL A 177 11.04 -8.29 -2.90
C VAL A 177 10.63 -9.22 -1.76
N ILE A 178 9.32 -9.42 -1.58
CA ILE A 178 8.73 -10.27 -0.55
C ILE A 178 7.91 -11.42 -1.11
N LEU A 179 7.42 -11.30 -2.35
CA LEU A 179 6.76 -12.37 -3.11
C LEU A 179 7.32 -12.38 -4.53
N THR A 180 7.59 -13.58 -5.02
CA THR A 180 7.89 -13.87 -6.43
C THR A 180 6.87 -14.84 -6.99
N VAL A 181 6.75 -14.94 -8.31
CA VAL A 181 6.01 -16.02 -8.98
C VAL A 181 6.99 -17.00 -9.60
N ASP A 182 6.70 -18.29 -9.45
CA ASP A 182 7.42 -19.36 -10.12
C ASP A 182 6.98 -19.43 -11.58
N GLU A 183 7.81 -18.95 -12.51
CA GLU A 183 7.49 -18.95 -13.94
C GLU A 183 7.35 -20.36 -14.54
N SER A 184 7.85 -21.40 -13.88
CA SER A 184 7.64 -22.79 -14.32
C SER A 184 6.21 -23.29 -14.04
N SER A 185 5.47 -22.60 -13.17
CA SER A 185 4.11 -22.96 -12.77
C SER A 185 3.03 -22.41 -13.68
N TYR A 186 3.37 -21.53 -14.65
CA TYR A 186 2.43 -20.93 -15.58
C TYR A 186 3.09 -20.63 -16.95
N THR A 187 2.31 -20.13 -17.92
CA THR A 187 2.82 -19.84 -19.26
C THR A 187 2.89 -18.34 -19.51
N GLY A 188 4.04 -17.87 -20.04
CA GLY A 188 4.19 -16.48 -20.53
C GLY A 188 4.97 -15.54 -19.62
N GLY A 189 5.64 -16.05 -18.59
CA GLY A 189 6.59 -15.30 -17.77
C GLY A 189 7.81 -14.85 -18.55
N LYS A 190 8.37 -13.66 -18.22
CA LYS A 190 9.50 -13.04 -18.92
C LYS A 190 10.49 -12.32 -17.99
N ASN A 191 10.41 -12.54 -16.69
CA ASN A 191 11.29 -11.88 -15.70
C ASN A 191 12.12 -12.88 -14.88
N SER A 192 12.23 -14.14 -15.34
CA SER A 192 13.12 -15.14 -14.73
C SER A 192 14.59 -14.64 -14.69
N PRO A 193 15.42 -15.01 -13.71
CA PRO A 193 15.14 -16.01 -12.65
C PRO A 193 14.40 -15.46 -11.42
N MET A 194 14.19 -14.16 -11.31
CA MET A 194 13.45 -13.54 -10.22
C MET A 194 12.33 -12.68 -10.79
N HIS A 195 11.08 -13.16 -10.66
CA HIS A 195 9.90 -12.44 -11.11
C HIS A 195 9.15 -11.85 -9.88
N PRO A 196 9.37 -10.58 -9.52
CA PRO A 196 8.76 -10.00 -8.34
C PRO A 196 7.26 -9.78 -8.54
N ILE A 197 6.47 -10.09 -7.50
CA ILE A 197 5.01 -9.90 -7.46
C ILE A 197 4.61 -8.92 -6.37
N SER A 198 5.41 -8.83 -5.29
CA SER A 198 5.18 -7.83 -4.27
C SER A 198 6.49 -7.43 -3.60
N TRP A 199 6.58 -6.14 -3.24
CA TRP A 199 7.77 -5.55 -2.64
C TRP A 199 7.45 -4.33 -1.80
N TYR A 200 8.41 -3.90 -1.02
CA TYR A 200 8.37 -2.65 -0.29
C TYR A 200 9.70 -1.90 -0.44
N GLN A 201 9.71 -0.63 -0.14
CA GLN A 201 10.91 0.19 -0.05
C GLN A 201 10.68 1.46 0.76
N GLN A 202 11.76 2.09 1.18
CA GLN A 202 11.78 3.49 1.57
C GLN A 202 12.23 4.29 0.34
N PHE A 203 11.49 5.30 -0.02
CA PHE A 203 11.78 6.11 -1.20
C PHE A 203 11.46 7.58 -0.93
N ASP A 204 12.44 8.45 -1.20
CA ASP A 204 12.34 9.93 -1.15
C ASP A 204 11.67 10.43 0.15
N GLY A 205 12.05 9.84 1.29
CA GLY A 205 11.53 10.15 2.63
C GLY A 205 10.26 9.41 3.03
N GLY A 206 9.55 8.79 2.08
CA GLY A 206 8.31 8.04 2.30
C GLY A 206 8.49 6.53 2.37
N ARG A 207 7.37 5.81 2.51
CA ARG A 207 7.28 4.35 2.52
C ARG A 207 6.40 3.90 1.38
N ALA A 208 6.91 3.03 0.51
CA ALA A 208 6.16 2.48 -0.61
C ALA A 208 6.02 0.95 -0.47
N PHE A 209 4.82 0.47 -0.69
CA PHE A 209 4.50 -0.94 -0.86
C PHE A 209 3.80 -1.13 -2.20
N THR A 210 4.17 -2.16 -2.94
CA THR A 210 3.53 -2.50 -4.22
C THR A 210 3.23 -3.99 -4.27
N THR A 211 2.04 -4.34 -4.75
CA THR A 211 1.66 -5.69 -5.13
C THR A 211 1.02 -5.65 -6.51
N VAL A 212 1.42 -6.56 -7.40
CA VAL A 212 0.81 -6.67 -8.73
C VAL A 212 -0.31 -7.69 -8.79
N LEU A 213 -0.72 -8.22 -7.64
CA LEU A 213 -1.97 -8.96 -7.48
C LEU A 213 -3.16 -8.00 -7.45
N GLY A 214 -4.36 -8.49 -7.79
CA GLY A 214 -5.60 -7.72 -7.69
C GLY A 214 -6.27 -7.39 -9.02
N HIS A 215 -5.93 -8.12 -10.10
CA HIS A 215 -6.63 -8.01 -11.37
C HIS A 215 -8.09 -8.48 -11.28
N THR A 216 -8.31 -9.61 -10.59
CA THR A 216 -9.63 -10.25 -10.57
C THR A 216 -10.47 -9.77 -9.38
N ASP A 217 -11.80 -9.84 -9.53
CA ASP A 217 -12.74 -9.49 -8.45
C ASP A 217 -12.58 -10.42 -7.25
N GLU A 218 -12.28 -11.71 -7.51
CA GLU A 218 -12.07 -12.74 -6.49
C GLU A 218 -10.88 -12.43 -5.59
N SER A 219 -9.88 -11.69 -6.08
CA SER A 219 -8.75 -11.24 -5.26
C SER A 219 -9.22 -10.46 -4.03
N TYR A 220 -10.27 -9.65 -4.16
CA TYR A 220 -10.78 -8.82 -3.08
C TYR A 220 -11.70 -9.55 -2.08
N THR A 221 -11.97 -10.83 -2.32
CA THR A 221 -12.61 -11.75 -1.36
C THR A 221 -11.63 -12.82 -0.81
N ASP A 222 -10.42 -12.90 -1.37
CA ASP A 222 -9.36 -13.79 -0.92
C ASP A 222 -8.76 -13.27 0.40
N THR A 223 -8.95 -14.02 1.47
CA THR A 223 -8.48 -13.66 2.81
C THR A 223 -6.96 -13.47 2.87
N LEU A 224 -6.18 -14.30 2.16
CA LEU A 224 -4.72 -14.22 2.16
C LEU A 224 -4.24 -12.95 1.44
N PHE A 225 -4.83 -12.64 0.28
CA PHE A 225 -4.54 -11.39 -0.43
C PHE A 225 -4.92 -10.16 0.40
N MET A 226 -6.10 -10.17 1.04
CA MET A 226 -6.55 -9.03 1.86
C MET A 226 -5.68 -8.84 3.11
N GLN A 227 -5.17 -9.89 3.72
CA GLN A 227 -4.19 -9.79 4.81
C GLN A 227 -2.84 -9.24 4.32
N HIS A 228 -2.40 -9.66 3.13
CA HIS A 228 -1.19 -9.16 2.49
C HIS A 228 -1.32 -7.66 2.17
N LEU A 229 -2.44 -7.24 1.56
CA LEU A 229 -2.73 -5.84 1.27
C LEU A 229 -2.81 -4.99 2.55
N LEU A 230 -3.45 -5.52 3.62
CA LEU A 230 -3.48 -4.86 4.93
C LEU A 230 -2.07 -4.63 5.49
N ALA A 231 -1.18 -5.61 5.37
CA ALA A 231 0.20 -5.45 5.83
C ALA A 231 0.92 -4.33 5.04
N GLY A 232 0.71 -4.25 3.73
CA GLY A 232 1.21 -3.16 2.88
C GLY A 232 0.68 -1.79 3.30
N ILE A 233 -0.63 -1.67 3.55
CA ILE A 233 -1.26 -0.43 4.04
C ILE A 233 -0.69 -0.05 5.42
N ARG A 234 -0.52 -0.99 6.32
CA ARG A 234 0.08 -0.75 7.65
C ARG A 234 1.53 -0.28 7.55
N TYR A 235 2.31 -0.83 6.63
CA TYR A 235 3.67 -0.37 6.37
C TYR A 235 3.67 1.07 5.83
N ALA A 236 2.90 1.34 4.79
CA ALA A 236 2.80 2.66 4.18
C ALA A 236 2.35 3.72 5.21
N THR A 237 1.42 3.38 6.11
CA THR A 237 0.96 4.27 7.20
C THR A 237 1.90 4.34 8.40
N GLY A 238 3.04 3.62 8.40
CA GLY A 238 4.00 3.57 9.50
C GLY A 238 3.56 2.75 10.72
N LYS A 239 2.55 1.89 10.56
CA LYS A 239 2.02 1.01 11.63
C LYS A 239 2.63 -0.39 11.62
N LEU A 240 3.47 -0.71 10.66
CA LEU A 240 4.18 -1.98 10.53
C LEU A 240 5.63 -1.71 10.17
N LYS A 241 6.55 -2.46 10.79
CA LYS A 241 7.97 -2.53 10.40
C LYS A 241 8.20 -3.85 9.67
N PRO A 242 9.04 -3.88 8.63
CA PRO A 242 9.42 -5.11 7.90
C PRO A 242 10.04 -6.17 8.80
#